data_da5c849e6719e59678516cfd43407e4f
#
_entry.id   da5c849e6719e59678516cfd43407e4f
#
_cell.length_a   1.000
_cell.length_b   1.000
_cell.length_c   1.000
_cell.angle_alpha   90.00
_cell.angle_beta   90.00
_cell.angle_gamma   90.00
#
_symmetry.space_group_name_H-M   'P 1'
#
loop_
_entity.id
_entity.type
_entity.pdbx_description
1 polymer ?
#
loop_
_entity_poly.entity_id
_entity_poly.type
_entity_poly.pdbx_seq_one_letter_code
_entity_poly.pdbx_strand_id
1 'polypeptide(L)'
;VKKAINYWSFAGKTIKESMQLAKQAGFDGIELTLEENGQTGLNSTASDWAELSEHAQQLGLQVPSIATGLHWGNPITANDPETRKKAIQIVEKQLEMAQAFGADSVLVVPGLVAAVFMPGFTPIRYDIAYDRAFEAFSYLKEKAETAKIKIGLENVWNQFLLSPLEMRDFIDKLNSPYIKAYFDVGNVIHIGYPEQWIEILGDRICKIHFKDYKRSIGGLDGFVEILAGDVNWRNVMAALKSINYDDWVTAEIGAYAAFPEQSIFNTAAAMDKILTL
;
A
#
# COMPACT_ATOMS: atom_id res chain seq x y z
N VAL A 1 -13.80 -7.15 -9.04
CA VAL A 1 -12.72 -6.98 -8.04
C VAL A 1 -11.85 -8.24 -8.02
N LYS A 2 -10.51 -8.09 -8.07
CA LYS A 2 -9.52 -9.17 -7.98
C LYS A 2 -8.81 -9.14 -6.63
N LYS A 3 -8.34 -10.30 -6.14
CA LYS A 3 -7.60 -10.38 -4.88
C LYS A 3 -6.10 -10.57 -5.10
N ALA A 4 -5.30 -9.80 -4.38
CA ALA A 4 -3.86 -9.95 -4.31
C ALA A 4 -3.40 -10.04 -2.84
N ILE A 5 -2.12 -10.33 -2.65
CA ILE A 5 -1.48 -10.33 -1.34
C ILE A 5 -0.15 -9.61 -1.40
N ASN A 6 0.16 -8.83 -0.37
CA ASN A 6 1.42 -8.10 -0.28
C ASN A 6 2.58 -9.03 0.07
N TYR A 7 3.75 -8.80 -0.51
CA TYR A 7 4.97 -9.60 -0.29
C TYR A 7 5.41 -9.66 1.18
N TRP A 8 5.17 -8.61 1.98
CA TRP A 8 5.50 -8.61 3.42
C TRP A 8 4.78 -9.69 4.22
N SER A 9 3.69 -10.25 3.69
CA SER A 9 2.95 -11.34 4.33
C SER A 9 3.70 -12.69 4.31
N PHE A 10 4.79 -12.80 3.54
CA PHE A 10 5.53 -14.06 3.33
C PHE A 10 6.82 -14.10 4.14
N ALA A 11 6.72 -14.43 5.43
CA ALA A 11 7.89 -14.47 6.31
C ALA A 11 9.00 -15.42 5.81
N GLY A 12 10.20 -14.84 5.59
CA GLY A 12 11.41 -15.60 5.29
C GLY A 12 11.46 -16.27 3.90
N LYS A 13 10.51 -15.98 3.02
CA LYS A 13 10.45 -16.55 1.67
C LYS A 13 11.11 -15.63 0.64
N THR A 14 11.71 -16.24 -0.38
CA THR A 14 12.13 -15.51 -1.59
C THR A 14 10.91 -15.04 -2.38
N ILE A 15 11.10 -14.07 -3.27
CA ILE A 15 10.00 -13.54 -4.10
C ILE A 15 9.37 -14.65 -4.94
N LYS A 16 10.18 -15.56 -5.54
CA LYS A 16 9.65 -16.68 -6.33
C LYS A 16 8.84 -17.68 -5.51
N GLU A 17 9.32 -18.04 -4.30
CA GLU A 17 8.56 -18.90 -3.39
C GLU A 17 7.25 -18.24 -2.97
N SER A 18 7.27 -16.93 -2.72
CA SER A 18 6.07 -16.16 -2.37
C SER A 18 5.06 -16.12 -3.51
N MET A 19 5.52 -15.94 -4.76
CA MET A 19 4.67 -16.02 -5.95
C MET A 19 4.02 -17.41 -6.09
N GLN A 20 4.79 -18.48 -5.91
CA GLN A 20 4.27 -19.84 -5.98
C GLN A 20 3.22 -20.09 -4.89
N LEU A 21 3.48 -19.66 -3.66
CA LEU A 21 2.56 -19.85 -2.54
C LEU A 21 1.29 -19.00 -2.71
N ALA A 22 1.41 -17.75 -3.17
CA ALA A 22 0.26 -16.92 -3.50
C ALA A 22 -0.66 -17.58 -4.53
N LYS A 23 -0.05 -18.15 -5.60
CA LYS A 23 -0.81 -18.88 -6.62
C LYS A 23 -1.48 -20.12 -6.06
N GLN A 24 -0.77 -20.92 -5.26
CA GLN A 24 -1.31 -22.12 -4.61
C GLN A 24 -2.48 -21.79 -3.67
N ALA A 25 -2.42 -20.66 -2.97
CA ALA A 25 -3.49 -20.18 -2.11
C ALA A 25 -4.69 -19.61 -2.88
N GLY A 26 -4.57 -19.42 -4.21
CA GLY A 26 -5.66 -18.94 -5.06
C GLY A 26 -5.76 -17.42 -5.18
N PHE A 27 -4.67 -16.69 -4.95
CA PHE A 27 -4.60 -15.27 -5.29
C PHE A 27 -4.46 -15.06 -6.80
N ASP A 28 -5.03 -13.96 -7.31
CA ASP A 28 -4.92 -13.54 -8.70
C ASP A 28 -3.63 -12.74 -8.94
N GLY A 29 -3.08 -12.14 -7.88
CA GLY A 29 -1.87 -11.31 -7.95
C GLY A 29 -1.08 -11.26 -6.65
N ILE A 30 0.11 -10.68 -6.77
CA ILE A 30 1.01 -10.37 -5.65
C ILE A 30 1.48 -8.93 -5.79
N GLU A 31 1.37 -8.16 -4.71
CA GLU A 31 2.00 -6.84 -4.63
C GLU A 31 3.45 -7.02 -4.22
N LEU A 32 4.36 -6.61 -5.08
CA LEU A 32 5.79 -6.68 -4.79
C LEU A 32 6.28 -5.44 -4.04
N THR A 33 7.46 -5.55 -3.45
CA THR A 33 8.06 -4.45 -2.68
C THR A 33 9.42 -4.06 -3.24
N LEU A 34 9.64 -2.74 -3.35
CA LEU A 34 10.97 -2.18 -3.54
C LEU A 34 11.69 -2.17 -2.20
N GLU A 35 12.85 -2.80 -2.15
CA GLU A 35 13.66 -2.97 -0.93
C GLU A 35 14.97 -2.16 -1.00
N GLU A 36 15.71 -2.03 0.10
CA GLU A 36 17.04 -1.41 0.07
C GLU A 36 18.03 -2.24 -0.78
N ASN A 37 17.95 -3.57 -0.66
CA ASN A 37 18.87 -4.51 -1.30
C ASN A 37 18.11 -5.72 -1.89
N GLY A 38 18.84 -6.61 -2.56
CA GLY A 38 18.28 -7.86 -3.12
C GLY A 38 17.75 -7.68 -4.56
N GLN A 39 16.95 -8.63 -5.01
CA GLN A 39 16.45 -8.68 -6.40
C GLN A 39 15.51 -7.51 -6.75
N THR A 40 14.83 -6.94 -5.75
CA THR A 40 13.99 -5.74 -5.88
C THR A 40 14.60 -4.55 -5.15
N GLY A 41 15.93 -4.51 -5.04
CA GLY A 41 16.66 -3.44 -4.37
C GLY A 41 16.72 -2.14 -5.16
N LEU A 42 17.14 -1.06 -4.49
CA LEU A 42 17.30 0.26 -5.10
C LEU A 42 18.28 0.27 -6.28
N ASN A 43 19.27 -0.62 -6.26
CA ASN A 43 20.27 -0.73 -7.32
C ASN A 43 19.88 -1.73 -8.43
N SER A 44 18.73 -2.41 -8.31
CA SER A 44 18.26 -3.36 -9.32
C SER A 44 17.82 -2.63 -10.59
N THR A 45 17.96 -3.34 -11.72
CA THR A 45 17.62 -2.83 -13.05
C THR A 45 16.44 -3.58 -13.65
N ALA A 46 15.91 -3.09 -14.75
CA ALA A 46 14.87 -3.80 -15.50
C ALA A 46 15.31 -5.22 -15.92
N SER A 47 16.62 -5.46 -16.16
CA SER A 47 17.16 -6.78 -16.45
C SER A 47 17.05 -7.73 -15.24
N ASP A 48 17.31 -7.21 -14.03
CA ASP A 48 17.19 -8.00 -12.79
C ASP A 48 15.73 -8.38 -12.51
N TRP A 49 14.79 -7.53 -12.90
CA TRP A 49 13.35 -7.77 -12.72
C TRP A 49 12.73 -8.65 -13.80
N ALA A 50 13.35 -8.75 -14.99
CA ALA A 50 12.80 -9.49 -16.11
C ALA A 50 12.51 -10.96 -15.76
N GLU A 51 13.43 -11.60 -15.04
CA GLU A 51 13.26 -13.01 -14.60
C GLU A 51 12.09 -13.19 -13.63
N LEU A 52 11.90 -12.24 -12.71
CA LEU A 52 10.79 -12.26 -11.76
C LEU A 52 9.45 -11.98 -12.46
N SER A 53 9.44 -11.05 -13.41
CA SER A 53 8.26 -10.73 -14.22
C SER A 53 7.84 -11.93 -15.07
N GLU A 54 8.78 -12.59 -15.72
CA GLU A 54 8.52 -13.81 -16.48
C GLU A 54 7.98 -14.93 -15.57
N HIS A 55 8.56 -15.11 -14.37
CA HIS A 55 8.10 -16.10 -13.43
C HIS A 55 6.65 -15.84 -12.97
N ALA A 56 6.28 -14.60 -12.69
CA ALA A 56 4.89 -14.22 -12.37
C ALA A 56 3.95 -14.57 -13.53
N GLN A 57 4.33 -14.25 -14.78
CA GLN A 57 3.56 -14.57 -15.98
C GLN A 57 3.37 -16.08 -16.16
N GLN A 58 4.41 -16.88 -15.96
CA GLN A 58 4.34 -18.35 -16.04
C GLN A 58 3.37 -18.95 -15.03
N LEU A 59 3.28 -18.35 -13.84
CA LEU A 59 2.30 -18.72 -12.81
C LEU A 59 0.88 -18.18 -13.09
N GLY A 60 0.72 -17.29 -14.05
CA GLY A 60 -0.53 -16.56 -14.27
C GLY A 60 -0.89 -15.65 -13.09
N LEU A 61 0.12 -15.09 -12.41
CA LEU A 61 -0.02 -14.05 -11.39
C LEU A 61 0.19 -12.67 -12.01
N GLN A 62 -0.66 -11.71 -11.61
CA GLN A 62 -0.45 -10.30 -11.94
C GLN A 62 0.26 -9.57 -10.80
N VAL A 63 0.97 -8.49 -11.12
CA VAL A 63 1.56 -7.58 -10.14
C VAL A 63 0.77 -6.27 -10.22
N PRO A 64 -0.23 -6.05 -9.34
CA PRO A 64 -1.11 -4.88 -9.43
C PRO A 64 -0.44 -3.57 -9.02
N SER A 65 0.54 -3.66 -8.14
CA SER A 65 1.19 -2.50 -7.52
C SER A 65 2.58 -2.84 -6.98
N ILE A 66 3.38 -1.79 -6.75
CA ILE A 66 4.68 -1.88 -6.07
C ILE A 66 4.62 -1.05 -4.79
N ALA A 67 4.81 -1.69 -3.64
CA ALA A 67 4.92 -1.04 -2.34
C ALA A 67 6.38 -0.81 -1.93
N THR A 68 6.62 -0.10 -0.83
CA THR A 68 7.92 -0.03 -0.16
C THR A 68 7.81 0.41 1.29
N GLY A 69 8.65 -0.17 2.16
CA GLY A 69 8.86 0.28 3.53
C GLY A 69 9.93 1.36 3.68
N LEU A 70 10.64 1.71 2.60
CA LEU A 70 11.78 2.63 2.65
C LEU A 70 11.40 4.07 3.03
N HIS A 71 10.14 4.45 2.85
CA HIS A 71 9.62 5.76 3.23
C HIS A 71 9.65 6.01 4.74
N TRP A 72 9.65 4.97 5.57
CA TRP A 72 9.77 5.12 7.02
C TRP A 72 11.15 5.65 7.43
N GLY A 73 12.21 5.15 6.81
CA GLY A 73 13.58 5.65 7.02
C GLY A 73 13.92 6.91 6.21
N ASN A 74 13.15 7.17 5.14
CA ASN A 74 13.37 8.30 4.24
C ASN A 74 12.05 9.04 3.99
N PRO A 75 11.48 9.74 5.00
CA PRO A 75 10.20 10.42 4.81
C PRO A 75 10.34 11.60 3.85
N ILE A 76 9.36 11.74 2.98
CA ILE A 76 9.24 12.87 2.03
C ILE A 76 9.19 14.23 2.76
N THR A 77 8.76 14.21 4.02
CA THR A 77 8.60 15.38 4.89
C THR A 77 9.81 15.65 5.79
N ALA A 78 10.88 14.84 5.73
CA ALA A 78 12.04 14.91 6.61
C ALA A 78 12.63 16.33 6.76
N ASN A 79 13.23 16.62 7.92
CA ASN A 79 13.91 17.90 8.12
C ASN A 79 15.17 18.02 7.27
N ASP A 80 15.90 16.92 7.10
CA ASP A 80 17.08 16.88 6.25
C ASP A 80 16.71 16.87 4.76
N PRO A 81 17.24 17.82 3.95
CA PRO A 81 16.97 17.89 2.52
C PRO A 81 17.45 16.67 1.71
N GLU A 82 18.59 16.06 2.10
CA GLU A 82 19.10 14.89 1.38
C GLU A 82 18.20 13.67 1.60
N THR A 83 17.63 13.52 2.80
CA THR A 83 16.61 12.50 3.08
C THR A 83 15.38 12.70 2.22
N ARG A 84 14.89 13.94 2.05
CA ARG A 84 13.76 14.23 1.15
C ARG A 84 14.07 13.92 -0.31
N LYS A 85 15.27 14.26 -0.75
CA LYS A 85 15.73 13.93 -2.10
C LYS A 85 15.78 12.42 -2.33
N LYS A 86 16.32 11.65 -1.35
CA LYS A 86 16.32 10.19 -1.41
C LYS A 86 14.89 9.64 -1.45
N ALA A 87 13.95 10.22 -0.70
CA ALA A 87 12.55 9.82 -0.74
C ALA A 87 11.94 9.94 -2.14
N ILE A 88 12.21 11.05 -2.84
CA ILE A 88 11.76 11.27 -4.23
C ILE A 88 12.37 10.22 -5.16
N GLN A 89 13.66 9.93 -5.05
CA GLN A 89 14.34 8.90 -5.84
C GLN A 89 13.76 7.49 -5.60
N ILE A 90 13.33 7.19 -4.37
CA ILE A 90 12.65 5.94 -4.05
C ILE A 90 11.33 5.84 -4.85
N VAL A 91 10.52 6.90 -4.88
CA VAL A 91 9.27 6.89 -5.68
C VAL A 91 9.57 6.76 -7.18
N GLU A 92 10.56 7.48 -7.70
CA GLU A 92 10.98 7.33 -9.10
C GLU A 92 11.40 5.88 -9.40
N LYS A 93 12.11 5.22 -8.48
CA LYS A 93 12.50 3.81 -8.61
C LYS A 93 11.31 2.85 -8.53
N GLN A 94 10.31 3.14 -7.68
CA GLN A 94 9.05 2.39 -7.68
C GLN A 94 8.33 2.50 -9.04
N LEU A 95 8.28 3.69 -9.65
CA LEU A 95 7.66 3.88 -10.97
C LEU A 95 8.40 3.06 -12.05
N GLU A 96 9.75 3.06 -12.03
CA GLU A 96 10.56 2.24 -12.94
C GLU A 96 10.26 0.73 -12.74
N MET A 97 10.22 0.26 -11.50
CA MET A 97 9.90 -1.12 -11.18
C MET A 97 8.47 -1.48 -11.61
N ALA A 98 7.51 -0.60 -11.37
CA ALA A 98 6.12 -0.81 -11.79
C ALA A 98 6.00 -1.00 -13.32
N GLN A 99 6.73 -0.21 -14.11
CA GLN A 99 6.79 -0.40 -15.57
C GLN A 99 7.34 -1.78 -15.95
N ALA A 100 8.40 -2.25 -15.29
CA ALA A 100 9.02 -3.54 -15.58
C ALA A 100 8.09 -4.74 -15.29
N PHE A 101 7.23 -4.62 -14.27
CA PHE A 101 6.25 -5.65 -13.92
C PHE A 101 4.87 -5.47 -14.56
N GLY A 102 4.63 -4.37 -15.26
CA GLY A 102 3.32 -4.05 -15.83
C GLY A 102 2.29 -3.66 -14.77
N ALA A 103 2.73 -3.20 -13.59
CA ALA A 103 1.87 -2.64 -12.57
C ALA A 103 1.38 -1.25 -12.96
N ASP A 104 0.15 -0.88 -12.58
CA ASP A 104 -0.46 0.40 -12.92
C ASP A 104 -0.38 1.43 -11.79
N SER A 105 0.16 1.02 -10.63
CA SER A 105 0.25 1.88 -9.45
C SER A 105 1.43 1.53 -8.54
N VAL A 106 1.81 2.50 -7.72
CA VAL A 106 2.76 2.34 -6.62
C VAL A 106 2.14 2.84 -5.32
N LEU A 107 2.43 2.16 -4.20
CA LEU A 107 2.04 2.61 -2.87
C LEU A 107 3.11 3.53 -2.29
N VAL A 108 2.72 4.72 -1.87
CA VAL A 108 3.62 5.71 -1.27
C VAL A 108 3.05 6.23 0.04
N VAL A 109 3.85 6.18 1.11
CA VAL A 109 3.53 6.88 2.36
C VAL A 109 3.66 8.39 2.12
N PRO A 110 2.57 9.18 2.26
CA PRO A 110 2.53 10.57 1.79
C PRO A 110 3.42 11.54 2.57
N GLY A 111 3.96 11.10 3.69
CA GLY A 111 4.80 11.89 4.58
C GLY A 111 4.71 11.35 6.01
N LEU A 112 5.44 11.96 6.90
CA LEU A 112 5.53 11.58 8.30
C LEU A 112 5.56 12.84 9.17
N VAL A 113 4.62 12.92 10.10
CA VAL A 113 4.70 13.85 11.25
C VAL A 113 5.36 13.12 12.41
N ALA A 114 4.86 11.94 12.75
CA ALA A 114 5.46 10.99 13.69
C ALA A 114 4.82 9.62 13.48
N ALA A 115 5.42 8.56 14.00
CA ALA A 115 4.82 7.23 14.04
C ALA A 115 5.08 6.56 15.40
N VAL A 116 4.07 5.85 15.90
CA VAL A 116 4.12 5.21 17.24
C VAL A 116 5.20 4.14 17.35
N PHE A 117 5.59 3.53 16.23
CA PHE A 117 6.62 2.49 16.14
C PHE A 117 8.04 3.05 15.83
N MET A 118 8.19 4.38 15.85
CA MET A 118 9.48 5.06 15.68
C MET A 118 9.87 5.83 16.96
N PRO A 119 10.18 5.15 18.07
CA PRO A 119 10.55 5.79 19.32
C PRO A 119 11.81 6.65 19.11
N GLY A 120 11.78 7.89 19.60
CA GLY A 120 12.89 8.84 19.42
C GLY A 120 12.86 9.66 18.12
N PHE A 121 11.92 9.41 17.23
CA PHE A 121 11.69 10.30 16.09
C PHE A 121 11.19 11.67 16.57
N THR A 122 11.86 12.73 16.17
CA THR A 122 11.42 14.09 16.48
C THR A 122 10.26 14.49 15.58
N PRO A 123 9.08 14.78 16.13
CA PRO A 123 7.92 15.13 15.31
C PRO A 123 8.19 16.32 14.39
N ILE A 124 7.77 16.19 13.14
CA ILE A 124 7.82 17.28 12.17
C ILE A 124 6.55 18.12 12.35
N ARG A 125 6.67 19.44 12.36
CA ARG A 125 5.51 20.33 12.41
C ARG A 125 4.55 20.00 11.28
N TYR A 126 3.25 19.91 11.59
CA TYR A 126 2.24 19.43 10.64
C TYR A 126 2.15 20.28 9.36
N ASP A 127 2.13 21.60 9.51
CA ASP A 127 2.10 22.56 8.40
C ASP A 127 3.35 22.43 7.51
N ILE A 128 4.54 22.29 8.13
CA ILE A 128 5.80 22.04 7.42
C ILE A 128 5.78 20.70 6.67
N ALA A 129 5.24 19.66 7.29
CA ALA A 129 5.07 18.35 6.64
C ALA A 129 4.12 18.46 5.44
N TYR A 130 3.01 19.19 5.59
CA TYR A 130 2.05 19.42 4.51
C TYR A 130 2.69 20.15 3.32
N ASP A 131 3.40 21.23 3.54
CA ASP A 131 4.03 22.02 2.47
C ASP A 131 5.10 21.18 1.74
N ARG A 132 5.95 20.46 2.48
CA ARG A 132 6.98 19.58 1.89
C ARG A 132 6.39 18.44 1.07
N ALA A 133 5.35 17.78 1.60
CA ALA A 133 4.64 16.73 0.88
C ALA A 133 4.00 17.29 -0.40
N PHE A 134 3.35 18.43 -0.32
CA PHE A 134 2.71 19.06 -1.46
C PHE A 134 3.73 19.45 -2.55
N GLU A 135 4.87 20.01 -2.18
CA GLU A 135 5.98 20.33 -3.10
C GLU A 135 6.50 19.06 -3.78
N ALA A 136 6.79 18.01 -3.01
CA ALA A 136 7.31 16.75 -3.53
C ALA A 136 6.33 16.08 -4.50
N PHE A 137 5.04 15.98 -4.14
CA PHE A 137 4.03 15.38 -5.02
C PHE A 137 3.67 16.27 -6.22
N SER A 138 3.87 17.58 -6.13
CA SER A 138 3.78 18.47 -7.30
C SER A 138 4.86 18.20 -8.35
N TYR A 139 6.04 17.76 -7.94
CA TYR A 139 7.08 17.25 -8.82
C TYR A 139 6.79 15.82 -9.29
N LEU A 140 6.46 14.92 -8.37
CA LEU A 140 6.28 13.50 -8.66
C LEU A 140 5.09 13.22 -9.58
N LYS A 141 4.06 14.07 -9.60
CA LYS A 141 2.92 13.92 -10.51
C LYS A 141 3.33 13.91 -11.97
N GLU A 142 4.30 14.75 -12.36
CA GLU A 142 4.80 14.82 -13.73
C GLU A 142 5.52 13.52 -14.13
N LYS A 143 6.22 12.88 -13.18
CA LYS A 143 6.84 11.56 -13.37
C LYS A 143 5.79 10.47 -13.53
N ALA A 144 4.77 10.48 -12.67
CA ALA A 144 3.65 9.54 -12.71
C ALA A 144 2.86 9.64 -14.03
N GLU A 145 2.59 10.87 -14.49
CA GLU A 145 1.93 11.15 -15.78
C GLU A 145 2.76 10.64 -16.96
N THR A 146 4.06 10.88 -16.95
CA THR A 146 4.98 10.37 -17.99
C THR A 146 5.04 8.85 -18.00
N ALA A 147 5.15 8.24 -16.82
CA ALA A 147 5.17 6.78 -16.67
C ALA A 147 3.81 6.13 -16.93
N LYS A 148 2.71 6.87 -16.87
CA LYS A 148 1.32 6.41 -16.89
C LYS A 148 1.01 5.42 -15.75
N ILE A 149 1.62 5.65 -14.57
CA ILE A 149 1.48 4.85 -13.37
C ILE A 149 0.97 5.75 -12.25
N LYS A 150 -0.04 5.29 -11.53
CA LYS A 150 -0.63 6.04 -10.43
C LYS A 150 0.28 5.98 -9.19
N ILE A 151 0.47 7.10 -8.53
CA ILE A 151 1.02 7.17 -7.18
C ILE A 151 -0.17 7.15 -6.22
N GLY A 152 -0.36 6.04 -5.52
CA GLY A 152 -1.37 5.88 -4.50
C GLY A 152 -0.84 6.30 -3.12
N LEU A 153 -1.41 7.35 -2.54
CA LEU A 153 -1.08 7.84 -1.22
C LEU A 153 -1.78 6.99 -0.16
N GLU A 154 -1.03 6.34 0.73
CA GLU A 154 -1.62 5.47 1.73
C GLU A 154 -2.03 6.23 2.99
N ASN A 155 -3.24 5.95 3.48
CA ASN A 155 -3.67 6.30 4.83
C ASN A 155 -3.04 5.32 5.83
N VAL A 156 -2.02 5.76 6.52
CA VAL A 156 -1.22 4.95 7.44
C VAL A 156 -1.00 5.67 8.77
N TRP A 157 -0.44 5.01 9.79
CA TRP A 157 -0.23 5.61 11.12
C TRP A 157 0.99 6.54 11.19
N ASN A 158 1.02 7.53 10.31
CA ASN A 158 2.08 8.53 10.15
C ASN A 158 1.74 9.89 10.76
N GLN A 159 0.58 10.01 11.42
CA GLN A 159 0.05 11.26 11.98
C GLN A 159 -0.06 12.41 10.95
N PHE A 160 -0.28 12.05 9.69
CA PHE A 160 -0.40 12.98 8.57
C PHE A 160 -1.57 12.60 7.66
N LEU A 161 -2.28 13.58 7.08
CA LEU A 161 -3.52 13.40 6.32
C LEU A 161 -4.56 12.59 7.12
N LEU A 162 -4.93 13.13 8.27
CA LEU A 162 -5.65 12.42 9.34
C LEU A 162 -7.14 12.17 9.06
N SER A 163 -7.71 12.77 8.03
CA SER A 163 -9.12 12.61 7.69
C SER A 163 -9.34 12.37 6.20
N PRO A 164 -10.48 11.75 5.82
CA PRO A 164 -10.80 11.55 4.41
C PRO A 164 -10.99 12.87 3.66
N LEU A 165 -11.44 13.90 4.33
CA LEU A 165 -11.62 15.23 3.73
C LEU A 165 -10.27 15.88 3.42
N GLU A 166 -9.32 15.79 4.34
CA GLU A 166 -7.97 16.32 4.13
C GLU A 166 -7.23 15.57 3.02
N MET A 167 -7.30 14.22 3.02
CA MET A 167 -6.70 13.41 1.95
C MET A 167 -7.33 13.71 0.60
N ARG A 168 -8.65 13.81 0.51
CA ARG A 168 -9.38 14.21 -0.69
C ARG A 168 -8.87 15.56 -1.21
N ASP A 169 -8.88 16.57 -0.33
CA ASP A 169 -8.55 17.94 -0.70
C ASP A 169 -7.07 18.07 -1.10
N PHE A 170 -6.17 17.29 -0.47
CA PHE A 170 -4.76 17.20 -0.84
C PHE A 170 -4.57 16.61 -2.25
N ILE A 171 -5.25 15.51 -2.55
CA ILE A 171 -5.21 14.87 -3.87
C ILE A 171 -5.79 15.80 -4.94
N ASP A 172 -6.94 16.40 -4.68
CA ASP A 172 -7.61 17.31 -5.62
C ASP A 172 -6.77 18.55 -5.94
N LYS A 173 -6.11 19.11 -4.93
CA LYS A 173 -5.24 20.27 -5.08
C LYS A 173 -4.01 19.97 -5.96
N LEU A 174 -3.51 18.72 -5.98
CA LEU A 174 -2.44 18.28 -6.88
C LEU A 174 -2.89 18.23 -8.34
N ASN A 175 -4.18 18.12 -8.60
CA ASN A 175 -4.82 18.19 -9.91
C ASN A 175 -4.14 17.31 -10.97
N SER A 176 -3.98 16.02 -10.66
CA SER A 176 -3.44 15.01 -11.58
C SER A 176 -4.23 13.69 -11.46
N PRO A 177 -4.60 13.07 -12.59
CA PRO A 177 -5.28 11.76 -12.57
C PRO A 177 -4.36 10.63 -12.08
N TYR A 178 -3.07 10.88 -11.95
CA TYR A 178 -2.07 9.91 -11.51
C TYR A 178 -1.68 10.04 -10.03
N ILE A 179 -2.20 11.05 -9.29
CA ILE A 179 -2.10 11.08 -7.82
C ILE A 179 -3.44 10.65 -7.25
N LYS A 180 -3.44 9.54 -6.54
CA LYS A 180 -4.63 8.84 -6.06
C LYS A 180 -4.47 8.43 -4.60
N ALA A 181 -5.51 7.87 -4.00
CA ALA A 181 -5.45 7.21 -2.70
C ALA A 181 -5.16 5.71 -2.87
N TYR A 182 -4.23 5.19 -2.12
CA TYR A 182 -4.08 3.76 -1.83
C TYR A 182 -4.73 3.51 -0.48
N PHE A 183 -5.97 3.05 -0.47
CA PHE A 183 -6.77 3.05 0.74
C PHE A 183 -6.58 1.77 1.57
N ASP A 184 -6.11 1.90 2.81
CA ASP A 184 -6.04 0.79 3.76
C ASP A 184 -7.25 0.81 4.71
N VAL A 185 -8.02 -0.28 4.69
CA VAL A 185 -9.24 -0.45 5.49
C VAL A 185 -8.93 -0.57 6.97
N GLY A 186 -7.92 -1.36 7.34
CA GLY A 186 -7.59 -1.65 8.74
C GLY A 186 -6.98 -0.46 9.46
N ASN A 187 -6.15 0.33 8.76
CA ASN A 187 -5.49 1.51 9.33
C ASN A 187 -6.49 2.56 9.86
N VAL A 188 -7.69 2.60 9.30
CA VAL A 188 -8.73 3.56 9.69
C VAL A 188 -9.52 3.13 10.93
N ILE A 189 -9.62 1.83 11.21
CA ILE A 189 -10.50 1.30 12.28
C ILE A 189 -10.20 1.91 13.64
N HIS A 190 -8.95 2.25 13.92
CA HIS A 190 -8.56 2.88 15.17
C HIS A 190 -9.19 4.28 15.36
N ILE A 191 -9.37 5.04 14.28
CA ILE A 191 -9.77 6.45 14.32
C ILE A 191 -11.09 6.76 13.62
N GLY A 192 -11.67 5.81 12.87
CA GLY A 192 -12.85 6.10 12.04
C GLY A 192 -13.57 4.86 11.52
N TYR A 193 -14.23 5.07 10.40
CA TYR A 193 -15.09 4.10 9.72
C TYR A 193 -14.64 3.99 8.24
N PRO A 194 -14.09 2.85 7.81
CA PRO A 194 -13.56 2.68 6.45
C PRO A 194 -14.57 2.98 5.35
N GLU A 195 -15.82 2.58 5.52
CA GLU A 195 -16.90 2.83 4.55
C GLU A 195 -17.09 4.32 4.27
N GLN A 196 -16.98 5.19 5.29
CA GLN A 196 -17.08 6.63 5.09
C GLN A 196 -15.89 7.20 4.31
N TRP A 197 -14.69 6.68 4.56
CA TRP A 197 -13.50 7.06 3.79
C TRP A 197 -13.65 6.67 2.33
N ILE A 198 -14.14 5.45 2.05
CA ILE A 198 -14.36 4.95 0.70
C ILE A 198 -15.33 5.85 -0.06
N GLU A 199 -16.48 6.17 0.54
CA GLU A 199 -17.50 7.03 -0.07
C GLU A 199 -17.00 8.46 -0.33
N ILE A 200 -16.22 9.04 0.61
CA ILE A 200 -15.69 10.41 0.50
C ILE A 200 -14.57 10.49 -0.54
N LEU A 201 -13.68 9.50 -0.59
CA LEU A 201 -12.58 9.46 -1.55
C LEU A 201 -13.08 9.11 -2.96
N GLY A 202 -14.09 8.24 -3.09
CA GLY A 202 -14.72 7.90 -4.35
C GLY A 202 -13.73 7.41 -5.40
N ASP A 203 -13.78 7.99 -6.59
CA ASP A 203 -12.93 7.67 -7.76
C ASP A 203 -11.45 8.05 -7.58
N ARG A 204 -11.09 8.66 -6.46
CA ARG A 204 -9.70 8.94 -6.10
C ARG A 204 -8.99 7.68 -5.59
N ILE A 205 -9.71 6.62 -5.23
CA ILE A 205 -9.10 5.36 -4.80
C ILE A 205 -8.60 4.61 -6.03
N CYS A 206 -7.30 4.30 -6.08
CA CYS A 206 -6.71 3.48 -7.14
C CYS A 206 -6.48 2.03 -6.74
N LYS A 207 -6.18 1.76 -5.46
CA LYS A 207 -5.97 0.42 -4.90
C LYS A 207 -6.44 0.38 -3.46
N ILE A 208 -6.66 -0.82 -2.94
CA ILE A 208 -7.12 -1.02 -1.56
C ILE A 208 -6.31 -2.11 -0.88
N HIS A 209 -5.83 -1.81 0.33
CA HIS A 209 -5.36 -2.83 1.26
C HIS A 209 -6.50 -3.35 2.14
N PHE A 210 -6.64 -4.67 2.20
CA PHE A 210 -7.45 -5.37 3.17
C PHE A 210 -6.58 -5.78 4.34
N LYS A 211 -6.86 -5.17 5.48
CA LYS A 211 -6.25 -5.41 6.78
C LYS A 211 -7.35 -5.36 7.83
N ASP A 212 -7.25 -6.10 8.90
CA ASP A 212 -8.25 -6.06 9.96
C ASP A 212 -7.64 -5.61 11.28
N TYR A 213 -8.45 -5.00 12.13
CA TYR A 213 -7.98 -4.37 13.35
C TYR A 213 -9.00 -4.53 14.49
N LYS A 214 -8.52 -4.88 15.69
CA LYS A 214 -9.31 -5.06 16.92
C LYS A 214 -9.15 -3.83 17.82
N ARG A 215 -10.15 -2.96 17.88
CA ARG A 215 -10.12 -1.71 18.66
C ARG A 215 -9.84 -1.95 20.16
N SER A 216 -10.37 -3.04 20.72
CA SER A 216 -10.23 -3.35 22.15
C SER A 216 -8.80 -3.69 22.56
N ILE A 217 -7.93 -4.09 21.62
CA ILE A 217 -6.52 -4.37 21.88
C ILE A 217 -5.72 -3.06 21.84
N GLY A 218 -5.95 -2.23 20.82
CA GLY A 218 -5.22 -0.99 20.64
C GLY A 218 -3.78 -1.19 20.15
N GLY A 219 -3.07 -0.08 19.84
CA GLY A 219 -1.68 -0.13 19.38
C GLY A 219 -1.47 -1.00 18.15
N LEU A 220 -0.23 -1.37 17.85
CA LEU A 220 0.11 -2.23 16.71
C LEU A 220 -0.38 -3.67 16.90
N ASP A 221 -0.49 -4.13 18.13
CA ASP A 221 -0.99 -5.48 18.45
C ASP A 221 -2.49 -5.65 18.11
N GLY A 222 -3.17 -4.53 17.84
CA GLY A 222 -4.55 -4.54 17.38
C GLY A 222 -4.74 -5.02 15.94
N PHE A 223 -3.69 -5.08 15.12
CA PHE A 223 -3.77 -5.70 13.80
C PHE A 223 -3.89 -7.21 13.94
N VAL A 224 -4.96 -7.76 13.38
CA VAL A 224 -5.34 -9.16 13.51
C VAL A 224 -5.63 -9.78 12.14
N GLU A 225 -5.87 -11.08 12.12
CA GLU A 225 -6.29 -11.77 10.89
C GLU A 225 -7.57 -11.16 10.31
N ILE A 226 -7.67 -11.16 8.98
CA ILE A 226 -8.90 -10.75 8.29
C ILE A 226 -10.08 -11.60 8.78
N LEU A 227 -11.18 -10.95 9.13
CA LEU A 227 -12.39 -11.47 9.80
C LEU A 227 -12.27 -11.65 11.33
N ALA A 228 -11.11 -11.43 11.95
CA ALA A 228 -10.98 -11.51 13.41
C ALA A 228 -11.10 -10.14 14.10
N GLY A 229 -11.08 -9.05 13.33
CA GLY A 229 -11.13 -7.68 13.82
C GLY A 229 -12.54 -7.09 13.91
N ASP A 230 -12.57 -5.76 13.86
CA ASP A 230 -13.79 -4.96 13.97
C ASP A 230 -14.18 -4.27 12.65
N VAL A 231 -13.54 -4.65 11.52
CA VAL A 231 -13.94 -4.17 10.21
C VAL A 231 -15.34 -4.68 9.87
N ASN A 232 -16.25 -3.78 9.56
CA ASN A 232 -17.56 -4.15 9.02
C ASN A 232 -17.45 -4.41 7.51
N TRP A 233 -17.05 -5.63 7.16
CA TRP A 233 -16.82 -6.02 5.76
C TRP A 233 -18.05 -5.85 4.87
N ARG A 234 -19.28 -5.99 5.41
CA ARG A 234 -20.51 -5.72 4.65
C ARG A 234 -20.62 -4.27 4.24
N ASN A 235 -20.35 -3.35 5.17
CA ASN A 235 -20.37 -1.93 4.89
C ASN A 235 -19.23 -1.52 3.95
N VAL A 236 -18.02 -2.08 4.13
CA VAL A 236 -16.88 -1.85 3.24
C VAL A 236 -17.23 -2.27 1.81
N MET A 237 -17.76 -3.49 1.61
CA MET A 237 -18.11 -3.96 0.27
C MET A 237 -19.28 -3.18 -0.33
N ALA A 238 -20.25 -2.75 0.47
CA ALA A 238 -21.33 -1.89 0.01
C ALA A 238 -20.81 -0.52 -0.44
N ALA A 239 -19.89 0.08 0.32
CA ALA A 239 -19.26 1.34 -0.05
C ALA A 239 -18.44 1.21 -1.35
N LEU A 240 -17.66 0.13 -1.52
CA LEU A 240 -16.91 -0.14 -2.75
C LEU A 240 -17.85 -0.26 -3.97
N LYS A 241 -18.96 -0.96 -3.79
CA LYS A 241 -20.00 -1.06 -4.86
C LYS A 241 -20.61 0.30 -5.18
N SER A 242 -20.84 1.15 -4.17
CA SER A 242 -21.46 2.48 -4.35
C SER A 242 -20.60 3.43 -5.19
N ILE A 243 -19.27 3.28 -5.12
CA ILE A 243 -18.31 4.06 -5.92
C ILE A 243 -17.90 3.36 -7.24
N ASN A 244 -18.54 2.23 -7.57
CA ASN A 244 -18.21 1.39 -8.74
C ASN A 244 -16.73 0.95 -8.76
N TYR A 245 -16.17 0.61 -7.61
CA TYR A 245 -14.79 0.12 -7.54
C TYR A 245 -14.70 -1.30 -8.11
N ASP A 246 -13.92 -1.48 -9.17
CA ASP A 246 -13.66 -2.77 -9.82
C ASP A 246 -12.18 -2.92 -10.16
N ASP A 247 -11.36 -2.87 -9.14
CA ASP A 247 -9.90 -3.00 -9.24
C ASP A 247 -9.41 -4.02 -8.18
N TRP A 248 -8.18 -3.93 -7.73
CA TRP A 248 -7.55 -4.87 -6.83
C TRP A 248 -7.80 -4.54 -5.35
N VAL A 249 -8.07 -5.60 -4.57
CA VAL A 249 -7.96 -5.58 -3.12
C VAL A 249 -6.79 -6.48 -2.72
N THR A 250 -5.82 -5.92 -2.02
CA THR A 250 -4.58 -6.60 -1.65
C THR A 250 -4.56 -6.84 -0.14
N ALA A 251 -4.42 -8.10 0.29
CA ALA A 251 -4.24 -8.40 1.69
C ALA A 251 -2.85 -7.96 2.17
N GLU A 252 -2.80 -7.26 3.29
CA GLU A 252 -1.56 -7.00 4.03
C GLU A 252 -1.72 -7.54 5.45
N ILE A 253 -1.04 -8.64 5.74
CA ILE A 253 -1.20 -9.40 6.99
C ILE A 253 0.16 -9.75 7.60
N GLY A 254 0.18 -9.99 8.91
CA GLY A 254 1.29 -10.65 9.58
C GLY A 254 1.25 -12.16 9.38
N ALA A 255 2.42 -12.78 9.23
CA ALA A 255 2.52 -14.22 9.20
C ALA A 255 2.36 -14.83 10.59
N TYR A 256 1.82 -16.04 10.68
CA TYR A 256 1.77 -16.78 11.95
C TYR A 256 3.17 -17.11 12.45
N ALA A 257 3.36 -17.10 13.78
CA ALA A 257 4.63 -17.49 14.38
C ALA A 257 4.96 -18.98 14.13
N ALA A 258 3.95 -19.84 14.14
CA ALA A 258 4.06 -21.23 13.74
C ALA A 258 3.24 -21.45 12.45
N PHE A 259 3.81 -22.19 11.51
CA PHE A 259 3.19 -22.46 10.20
C PHE A 259 2.83 -21.17 9.41
N PRO A 260 3.81 -20.32 9.10
CA PRO A 260 3.55 -19.03 8.46
C PRO A 260 2.82 -19.14 7.11
N GLU A 261 2.97 -20.23 6.37
CA GLU A 261 2.23 -20.45 5.13
C GLU A 261 0.72 -20.57 5.35
N GLN A 262 0.28 -21.08 6.51
CA GLN A 262 -1.14 -21.25 6.80
C GLN A 262 -1.88 -19.92 6.84
N SER A 263 -1.22 -18.81 7.26
CA SER A 263 -1.81 -17.47 7.23
C SER A 263 -2.21 -17.06 5.81
N ILE A 264 -1.42 -17.44 4.80
CA ILE A 264 -1.68 -17.10 3.40
C ILE A 264 -2.96 -17.81 2.89
N PHE A 265 -3.11 -19.12 3.19
CA PHE A 265 -4.31 -19.86 2.79
C PHE A 265 -5.57 -19.38 3.53
N ASN A 266 -5.47 -19.12 4.84
CA ASN A 266 -6.59 -18.62 5.64
C ASN A 266 -7.04 -17.24 5.13
N THR A 267 -6.09 -16.36 4.79
CA THR A 267 -6.37 -15.04 4.24
C THR A 267 -7.05 -15.12 2.88
N ALA A 268 -6.57 -16.00 1.99
CA ALA A 268 -7.22 -16.21 0.70
C ALA A 268 -8.68 -16.65 0.85
N ALA A 269 -8.93 -17.62 1.75
CA ALA A 269 -10.27 -18.09 2.04
C ALA A 269 -11.18 -17.03 2.68
N ALA A 270 -10.62 -16.18 3.58
CA ALA A 270 -11.33 -15.06 4.17
C ALA A 270 -11.74 -14.02 3.11
N MET A 271 -10.79 -13.65 2.22
CA MET A 271 -11.06 -12.71 1.14
C MET A 271 -12.12 -13.25 0.16
N ASP A 272 -12.09 -14.55 -0.17
CA ASP A 272 -13.14 -15.17 -1.01
C ASP A 272 -14.53 -14.99 -0.40
N LYS A 273 -14.66 -15.11 0.94
CA LYS A 273 -15.95 -14.85 1.62
C LYS A 273 -16.35 -13.38 1.57
N ILE A 274 -15.41 -12.47 1.80
CA ILE A 274 -15.68 -11.02 1.73
C ILE A 274 -16.13 -10.62 0.34
N LEU A 275 -15.48 -11.11 -0.71
CA LEU A 275 -15.79 -10.79 -2.09
C LEU A 275 -17.17 -11.32 -2.56
N THR A 276 -17.82 -12.19 -1.80
CA THR A 276 -19.20 -12.63 -2.06
C THR A 276 -20.27 -11.69 -1.46
N LEU A 277 -19.88 -10.71 -0.64
CA LEU A 277 -20.80 -9.74 -0.04
C LEU A 277 -21.22 -8.67 -1.05
#